data_0f6c38fa3a365ef6a02ad386696212f3
#
_entry.id   0f6c38fa3a365ef6a02ad386696212f3
#
_cell.length_a   1.000
_cell.length_b   1.000
_cell.length_c   1.000
_cell.angle_alpha   90.00
_cell.angle_beta   90.00
_cell.angle_gamma   90.00
#
_symmetry.space_group_name_H-M   'P 1'
#
loop_
_entity.id
_entity.type
_entity.pdbx_description
1 polymer ?
#
loop_
_entity_poly.entity_id
_entity_poly.type
_entity_poly.pdbx_seq_one_letter_code
_entity_poly.pdbx_strand_id
1 'polypeptide(L)'
;ERPRNLSVEVNGDIFHNLHLFAGHPERMIPDKDDPEILYYGPGIHTVENGELKVPSGKTVYLAGGAVLMGRILIENVHDVKLLGRGIIDYSIKGGIRIANSRNVYVEGIVATQCATGGSENVTIRNVKSISYYGWGDGMNVFASNNVLFDGVFCRNSDDCTTVYGTRLGFEGGCRNITMQNSTLWADVAHPIFIGIHGNSKAPEVLEDLNYINIDILDHREKQIDYQGCMAINAGDNNLIRNVRFENIRVENFRQGQLVNLRIFYNEKYCTAPGRGIEDVLFKNISYTGENAELSIIEGYDEKRKVKNIRFENLRINGKLIDDHMLDKPQWYKTSDMARIYVGPHVENIVFTSDSFE
;
A
#
# COMPACT_ATOMS: atom_id res chain seq x y z
N GLU A 1 6.80 -24.88 5.46
CA GLU A 1 6.85 -23.60 6.18
C GLU A 1 6.65 -22.45 5.18
N ARG A 2 5.96 -21.39 5.57
CA ARG A 2 5.70 -20.24 4.69
C ARG A 2 6.63 -19.08 5.08
N PRO A 3 7.11 -18.27 4.12
CA PRO A 3 7.84 -17.05 4.41
C PRO A 3 7.02 -16.14 5.31
N ARG A 4 7.68 -15.46 6.26
CA ARG A 4 7.01 -14.52 7.17
C ARG A 4 7.91 -13.34 7.46
N ASN A 5 7.27 -12.18 7.60
CA ASN A 5 7.87 -10.99 8.18
C ASN A 5 7.31 -10.87 9.60
N LEU A 6 8.18 -10.85 10.60
CA LEU A 6 7.81 -10.85 12.01
C LEU A 6 8.38 -9.62 12.70
N SER A 7 7.62 -9.06 13.63
CA SER A 7 8.11 -8.13 14.64
C SER A 7 8.27 -8.88 15.97
N VAL A 8 9.42 -8.78 16.59
CA VAL A 8 9.69 -9.34 17.91
C VAL A 8 9.83 -8.18 18.89
N GLU A 9 8.85 -8.05 19.78
CA GLU A 9 8.70 -6.94 20.71
C GLU A 9 8.94 -7.43 22.13
N VAL A 10 9.95 -6.90 22.76
CA VAL A 10 10.26 -7.24 24.16
C VAL A 10 9.51 -6.30 25.08
N ASN A 11 8.68 -6.85 25.99
CA ASN A 11 7.85 -6.10 26.91
C ASN A 11 6.86 -5.13 26.24
N GLY A 12 6.45 -5.41 25.00
CA GLY A 12 5.52 -4.56 24.26
C GLY A 12 6.16 -3.25 23.72
N ASP A 13 7.48 -3.16 23.71
CA ASP A 13 8.17 -1.99 23.12
C ASP A 13 8.22 -2.14 21.59
N ILE A 14 7.37 -1.35 20.93
CA ILE A 14 7.24 -1.33 19.47
C ILE A 14 8.30 -0.48 18.76
N PHE A 15 9.08 0.30 19.51
CA PHE A 15 10.11 1.19 18.93
C PHE A 15 11.52 0.62 19.02
N HIS A 16 11.78 -0.27 19.97
CA HIS A 16 13.04 -1.00 20.10
C HIS A 16 12.83 -2.49 19.84
N ASN A 17 12.25 -2.82 18.70
CA ASN A 17 11.90 -4.17 18.29
C ASN A 17 12.87 -4.73 17.24
N LEU A 18 12.82 -6.03 17.04
CA LEU A 18 13.55 -6.74 15.99
C LEU A 18 12.60 -7.13 14.88
N HIS A 19 12.87 -6.70 13.65
CA HIS A 19 12.21 -7.25 12.47
C HIS A 19 12.98 -8.47 11.97
N LEU A 20 12.30 -9.62 11.95
CA LEU A 20 12.85 -10.87 11.45
C LEU A 20 12.20 -11.22 10.11
N PHE A 21 12.99 -11.20 9.05
CA PHE A 21 12.55 -11.48 7.69
C PHE A 21 12.92 -12.92 7.30
N ALA A 22 12.02 -13.86 7.53
CA ALA A 22 12.16 -15.25 7.11
C ALA A 22 11.63 -15.42 5.68
N GLY A 23 12.34 -14.81 4.71
CA GLY A 23 11.98 -14.85 3.29
C GLY A 23 12.45 -16.13 2.58
N HIS A 24 12.07 -16.26 1.32
CA HIS A 24 12.61 -17.29 0.45
C HIS A 24 14.10 -17.09 0.18
N PRO A 25 14.88 -18.16 -0.02
CA PRO A 25 16.23 -18.06 -0.58
C PRO A 25 16.23 -17.31 -1.92
N GLU A 26 17.35 -16.71 -2.26
CA GLU A 26 17.51 -16.07 -3.57
C GLU A 26 17.35 -17.10 -4.69
N ARG A 27 16.57 -16.74 -5.68
CA ARG A 27 16.30 -17.59 -6.84
C ARG A 27 17.23 -17.31 -8.01
N MET A 28 17.72 -16.07 -8.08
CA MET A 28 18.56 -15.58 -9.16
C MET A 28 19.79 -14.92 -8.57
N ILE A 29 20.90 -15.62 -8.58
CA ILE A 29 22.22 -15.07 -8.25
C ILE A 29 22.97 -14.98 -9.57
N PRO A 30 23.19 -13.76 -10.10
CA PRO A 30 23.83 -13.60 -11.40
C PRO A 30 25.33 -13.90 -11.31
N ASP A 31 25.90 -14.25 -12.46
CA ASP A 31 27.35 -14.32 -12.59
C ASP A 31 27.96 -12.92 -12.47
N LYS A 32 28.89 -12.75 -11.54
CA LYS A 32 29.55 -11.46 -11.28
C LYS A 32 30.40 -10.96 -12.47
N ASP A 33 30.82 -11.88 -13.33
CA ASP A 33 31.69 -11.59 -14.48
C ASP A 33 30.88 -11.34 -15.76
N ASP A 34 29.54 -11.41 -15.72
CA ASP A 34 28.66 -11.05 -16.82
C ASP A 34 28.66 -9.52 -17.03
N PRO A 35 29.03 -9.01 -18.22
CA PRO A 35 29.07 -7.57 -18.50
C PRO A 35 27.69 -6.88 -18.45
N GLU A 36 26.59 -7.64 -18.46
CA GLU A 36 25.25 -7.09 -18.30
C GLU A 36 24.87 -6.85 -16.83
N ILE A 37 25.74 -7.25 -15.89
CA ILE A 37 25.48 -7.17 -14.45
C ILE A 37 26.30 -6.05 -13.80
N LEU A 38 25.63 -5.12 -13.13
CA LEU A 38 26.24 -4.17 -12.22
C LEU A 38 26.31 -4.83 -10.83
N TYR A 39 27.41 -5.49 -10.54
CA TYR A 39 27.58 -6.31 -9.35
C TYR A 39 28.22 -5.55 -8.19
N TYR A 40 27.52 -5.48 -7.05
CA TYR A 40 27.98 -4.91 -5.80
C TYR A 40 28.13 -6.03 -4.75
N GLY A 41 29.36 -6.43 -4.46
CA GLY A 41 29.67 -7.44 -3.44
C GLY A 41 29.50 -6.91 -2.00
N PRO A 42 29.74 -7.76 -0.95
CA PRO A 42 29.69 -7.28 0.42
C PRO A 42 30.61 -6.08 0.68
N GLY A 43 30.13 -5.11 1.44
CA GLY A 43 30.87 -3.88 1.77
C GLY A 43 30.07 -2.61 1.44
N ILE A 44 30.69 -1.46 1.70
CA ILE A 44 30.08 -0.14 1.46
C ILE A 44 30.46 0.35 0.07
N HIS A 45 29.47 0.72 -0.72
CA HIS A 45 29.62 1.22 -2.09
C HIS A 45 29.05 2.62 -2.21
N THR A 46 29.88 3.59 -2.55
CA THR A 46 29.43 4.96 -2.81
C THR A 46 29.22 5.13 -4.32
N VAL A 47 28.08 5.68 -4.70
CA VAL A 47 27.76 5.98 -6.09
C VAL A 47 27.95 7.49 -6.36
N GLU A 48 28.31 7.80 -7.58
CA GLU A 48 28.55 9.17 -8.00
C GLU A 48 27.30 10.03 -7.79
N ASN A 49 27.48 11.19 -7.20
CA ASN A 49 26.40 12.14 -6.87
C ASN A 49 25.24 11.53 -6.03
N GLY A 50 25.46 10.38 -5.37
CA GLY A 50 24.43 9.67 -4.60
C GLY A 50 23.34 9.06 -5.46
N GLU A 51 23.56 8.80 -6.75
CA GLU A 51 22.57 8.26 -7.69
C GLU A 51 23.17 7.20 -8.60
N LEU A 52 22.59 6.00 -8.57
CA LEU A 52 22.87 4.94 -9.54
C LEU A 52 21.79 4.95 -10.62
N LYS A 53 22.10 5.47 -11.79
CA LYS A 53 21.21 5.40 -12.96
C LYS A 53 21.40 4.07 -13.67
N VAL A 54 20.32 3.31 -13.82
CA VAL A 54 20.37 1.96 -14.41
C VAL A 54 19.96 2.03 -15.88
N PRO A 55 20.83 1.63 -16.82
CA PRO A 55 20.47 1.57 -18.24
C PRO A 55 19.49 0.44 -18.57
N SER A 56 18.80 0.55 -19.71
CA SER A 56 17.93 -0.54 -20.23
C SER A 56 18.71 -1.83 -20.43
N GLY A 57 18.04 -2.97 -20.15
CA GLY A 57 18.60 -4.31 -20.30
C GLY A 57 19.53 -4.75 -19.18
N LYS A 58 19.95 -3.86 -18.28
CA LYS A 58 20.91 -4.18 -17.21
C LYS A 58 20.25 -4.79 -15.98
N THR A 59 21.03 -5.61 -15.30
CA THR A 59 20.72 -6.10 -13.96
C THR A 59 21.65 -5.46 -12.96
N VAL A 60 21.11 -4.87 -11.89
CA VAL A 60 21.86 -4.47 -10.70
C VAL A 60 21.72 -5.58 -9.66
N TYR A 61 22.84 -6.02 -9.11
CA TYR A 61 22.83 -7.01 -8.04
C TYR A 61 23.55 -6.48 -6.81
N LEU A 62 22.81 -6.34 -5.72
CA LEU A 62 23.37 -5.99 -4.40
C LEU A 62 23.46 -7.27 -3.55
N ALA A 63 24.64 -7.83 -3.42
CA ALA A 63 24.86 -9.05 -2.65
C ALA A 63 24.48 -8.89 -1.18
N GLY A 64 24.21 -9.99 -0.48
CA GLY A 64 24.04 -9.96 0.98
C GLY A 64 25.29 -9.34 1.64
N GLY A 65 25.08 -8.33 2.50
CA GLY A 65 26.15 -7.54 3.10
C GLY A 65 26.66 -6.35 2.28
N ALA A 66 26.12 -6.11 1.09
CA ALA A 66 26.37 -4.87 0.34
C ALA A 66 25.51 -3.73 0.91
N VAL A 67 26.11 -2.55 1.07
CA VAL A 67 25.43 -1.29 1.43
C VAL A 67 25.72 -0.26 0.36
N LEU A 68 24.69 0.17 -0.37
CA LEU A 68 24.78 1.20 -1.39
C LEU A 68 24.45 2.57 -0.78
N MET A 69 25.42 3.47 -0.77
CA MET A 69 25.26 4.84 -0.29
C MET A 69 24.69 5.73 -1.40
N GLY A 70 23.37 5.86 -1.42
CA GLY A 70 22.66 6.65 -2.42
C GLY A 70 21.27 6.09 -2.74
N ARG A 71 20.75 6.37 -3.93
CA ARG A 71 19.50 5.83 -4.46
C ARG A 71 19.67 5.19 -5.82
N ILE A 72 18.76 4.33 -6.20
CA ILE A 72 18.73 3.69 -7.51
C ILE A 72 17.62 4.31 -8.35
N LEU A 73 17.99 4.78 -9.54
CA LEU A 73 17.11 5.41 -10.52
C LEU A 73 16.93 4.51 -11.75
N ILE A 74 15.70 4.01 -11.92
CA ILE A 74 15.26 3.24 -13.08
C ILE A 74 14.30 4.16 -13.84
N GLU A 75 14.85 5.03 -14.69
CA GLU A 75 14.10 6.13 -15.29
C GLU A 75 14.23 6.16 -16.81
N ASN A 76 13.09 6.17 -17.53
CA ASN A 76 13.01 6.18 -18.99
C ASN A 76 13.71 4.95 -19.63
N VAL A 77 13.60 3.79 -19.01
CA VAL A 77 14.29 2.55 -19.40
C VAL A 77 13.35 1.36 -19.47
N HIS A 78 13.85 0.25 -19.97
CA HIS A 78 13.08 -1.00 -20.07
C HIS A 78 13.95 -2.23 -19.80
N ASP A 79 13.30 -3.34 -19.43
CA ASP A 79 13.92 -4.65 -19.22
C ASP A 79 15.05 -4.60 -18.16
N VAL A 80 14.77 -3.99 -17.01
CA VAL A 80 15.71 -3.80 -15.90
C VAL A 80 15.40 -4.75 -14.76
N LYS A 81 16.44 -5.31 -14.14
CA LYS A 81 16.33 -6.07 -12.90
C LYS A 81 17.19 -5.44 -11.80
N LEU A 82 16.63 -5.38 -10.58
CA LEU A 82 17.36 -5.03 -9.36
C LEU A 82 17.19 -6.19 -8.36
N LEU A 83 18.27 -6.89 -8.08
CA LEU A 83 18.25 -8.16 -7.34
C LEU A 83 19.19 -8.13 -6.14
N GLY A 84 18.98 -9.04 -5.20
CA GLY A 84 19.92 -9.35 -4.12
C GLY A 84 19.33 -9.21 -2.72
N ARG A 85 20.21 -9.10 -1.74
CA ARG A 85 19.86 -8.97 -0.30
C ARG A 85 20.62 -7.80 0.36
N GLY A 86 21.12 -6.89 -0.46
CA GLY A 86 21.80 -5.70 0.01
C GLY A 86 20.85 -4.63 0.53
N ILE A 87 21.45 -3.56 1.05
CA ILE A 87 20.76 -2.42 1.66
C ILE A 87 21.09 -1.17 0.84
N ILE A 88 20.07 -0.39 0.51
CA ILE A 88 20.22 0.97 0.01
C ILE A 88 20.10 1.91 1.20
N ASP A 89 21.21 2.54 1.56
CA ASP A 89 21.25 3.51 2.64
C ASP A 89 20.68 4.84 2.17
N TYR A 90 19.84 5.45 3.00
CA TYR A 90 19.19 6.72 2.68
C TYR A 90 19.97 7.95 3.16
N SER A 91 21.10 7.80 3.81
CA SER A 91 21.88 8.91 4.38
C SER A 91 22.21 10.03 3.38
N ILE A 92 22.20 9.71 2.08
CA ILE A 92 22.38 10.70 0.99
C ILE A 92 21.03 10.99 0.32
N LYS A 93 20.54 10.04 -0.46
CA LYS A 93 19.24 10.07 -1.18
C LYS A 93 18.74 8.64 -1.36
N GLY A 94 18.43 7.96 -0.25
CA GLY A 94 18.06 6.55 -0.26
C GLY A 94 16.77 6.26 -1.03
N GLY A 95 16.59 4.98 -1.36
CA GLY A 95 15.39 4.46 -1.99
C GLY A 95 15.56 4.02 -3.44
N ILE A 96 14.47 3.50 -3.97
CA ILE A 96 14.35 3.04 -5.36
C ILE A 96 13.28 3.89 -6.03
N ARG A 97 13.60 4.46 -7.19
CA ARG A 97 12.63 5.18 -8.02
C ARG A 97 12.54 4.53 -9.39
N ILE A 98 11.33 4.10 -9.73
CA ILE A 98 10.98 3.57 -11.06
C ILE A 98 10.09 4.63 -11.73
N ALA A 99 10.54 5.20 -12.85
CA ALA A 99 9.85 6.30 -13.50
C ALA A 99 9.84 6.15 -15.03
N ASN A 100 8.66 6.30 -15.65
CA ASN A 100 8.48 6.22 -17.10
C ASN A 100 9.18 5.00 -17.73
N SER A 101 9.08 3.85 -17.07
CA SER A 101 9.83 2.64 -17.39
C SER A 101 8.89 1.44 -17.55
N ARG A 102 9.35 0.39 -18.23
CA ARG A 102 8.56 -0.82 -18.42
C ARG A 102 9.39 -2.09 -18.25
N ASN A 103 8.71 -3.19 -17.88
CA ASN A 103 9.32 -4.49 -17.64
C ASN A 103 10.43 -4.41 -16.58
N VAL A 104 10.08 -3.91 -15.40
CA VAL A 104 11.03 -3.74 -14.28
C VAL A 104 10.76 -4.80 -13.23
N TYR A 105 11.81 -5.47 -12.77
CA TYR A 105 11.73 -6.47 -11.71
C TYR A 105 12.70 -6.13 -10.57
N VAL A 106 12.16 -5.97 -9.36
CA VAL A 106 12.93 -5.68 -8.14
C VAL A 106 12.71 -6.80 -7.13
N GLU A 107 13.79 -7.39 -6.58
CA GLU A 107 13.67 -8.45 -5.57
C GLU A 107 14.68 -8.33 -4.45
N GLY A 108 14.18 -8.38 -3.20
CA GLY A 108 14.95 -8.73 -2.01
C GLY A 108 15.62 -7.58 -1.27
N ILE A 109 15.68 -6.42 -1.86
CA ILE A 109 16.41 -5.24 -1.37
C ILE A 109 15.76 -4.64 -0.13
N VAL A 110 16.58 -4.11 0.78
CA VAL A 110 16.13 -3.20 1.85
C VAL A 110 16.37 -1.77 1.43
N ALA A 111 15.33 -0.93 1.47
CA ALA A 111 15.39 0.48 1.08
C ALA A 111 14.42 1.31 1.92
N THR A 112 14.46 2.63 1.80
CA THR A 112 13.45 3.49 2.45
C THR A 112 12.14 3.54 1.68
N GLN A 113 12.23 3.57 0.34
CA GLN A 113 11.07 3.66 -0.56
C GLN A 113 11.31 2.81 -1.81
N CYS A 114 10.21 2.39 -2.44
CA CYS A 114 10.22 1.87 -3.80
C CYS A 114 9.02 2.43 -4.56
N ALA A 115 9.18 3.64 -5.10
CA ALA A 115 8.12 4.37 -5.78
C ALA A 115 8.10 4.09 -7.29
N THR A 116 6.89 3.89 -7.84
CA THR A 116 6.64 3.61 -9.26
C THR A 116 5.75 4.69 -9.85
N GLY A 117 6.21 5.39 -10.89
CA GLY A 117 5.44 6.44 -11.55
C GLY A 117 5.53 6.38 -13.08
N GLY A 118 4.40 6.60 -13.78
CA GLY A 118 4.32 6.61 -15.24
C GLY A 118 4.82 5.32 -15.91
N SER A 119 4.71 4.18 -15.22
CA SER A 119 5.40 2.94 -15.59
C SER A 119 4.44 1.78 -15.83
N GLU A 120 4.92 0.75 -16.50
CA GLU A 120 4.12 -0.41 -16.87
C GLU A 120 4.89 -1.73 -16.69
N ASN A 121 4.17 -2.80 -16.29
CA ASN A 121 4.73 -4.13 -16.06
C ASN A 121 5.88 -4.12 -15.04
N VAL A 122 5.58 -3.68 -13.83
CA VAL A 122 6.54 -3.60 -12.73
C VAL A 122 6.23 -4.66 -11.68
N THR A 123 7.23 -5.45 -11.30
CA THR A 123 7.13 -6.43 -10.22
C THR A 123 8.13 -6.10 -9.13
N ILE A 124 7.64 -5.93 -7.90
CA ILE A 124 8.43 -5.65 -6.71
C ILE A 124 8.17 -6.78 -5.71
N ARG A 125 9.17 -7.62 -5.50
CA ARG A 125 9.05 -8.83 -4.68
C ARG A 125 9.98 -8.80 -3.48
N ASN A 126 9.48 -9.18 -2.31
CA ASN A 126 10.29 -9.36 -1.10
C ASN A 126 11.19 -8.16 -0.75
N VAL A 127 10.79 -6.96 -1.15
CA VAL A 127 11.46 -5.70 -0.79
C VAL A 127 11.00 -5.28 0.60
N LYS A 128 11.92 -4.71 1.40
CA LYS A 128 11.62 -4.14 2.71
C LYS A 128 11.79 -2.63 2.63
N SER A 129 10.71 -1.92 2.84
CA SER A 129 10.69 -0.46 2.91
C SER A 129 10.65 -0.04 4.38
N ILE A 130 11.70 0.65 4.82
CA ILE A 130 11.81 1.10 6.21
C ILE A 130 12.26 2.55 6.21
N SER A 131 11.42 3.46 6.72
CA SER A 131 11.71 4.89 6.78
C SER A 131 11.43 5.47 8.17
N TYR A 132 12.07 6.63 8.49
CA TYR A 132 11.89 7.29 9.78
C TYR A 132 11.84 8.83 9.69
N TYR A 133 11.89 9.38 8.50
CA TYR A 133 11.84 10.83 8.25
C TYR A 133 10.45 11.25 7.77
N GLY A 134 10.14 12.55 7.82
CA GLY A 134 8.87 13.07 7.31
C GLY A 134 8.66 12.80 5.82
N TRP A 135 7.45 12.46 5.41
CA TRP A 135 7.08 11.99 4.06
C TRP A 135 7.87 10.77 3.61
N GLY A 136 8.01 9.83 4.54
CA GLY A 136 8.73 8.58 4.33
C GLY A 136 7.83 7.45 3.84
N ASP A 137 7.07 7.69 2.78
CA ASP A 137 6.19 6.69 2.16
C ASP A 137 6.96 5.47 1.68
N GLY A 138 6.27 4.35 1.53
CA GLY A 138 6.86 3.07 1.12
C GLY A 138 6.72 2.76 -0.37
N MET A 139 5.66 2.03 -0.69
CA MET A 139 5.37 1.49 -2.03
C MET A 139 4.32 2.35 -2.75
N ASN A 140 4.76 3.45 -3.33
CA ASN A 140 3.85 4.37 -4.02
C ASN A 140 3.68 4.02 -5.49
N VAL A 141 2.47 4.22 -6.01
CA VAL A 141 2.13 4.07 -7.42
C VAL A 141 1.47 5.35 -7.92
N PHE A 142 2.02 5.94 -8.97
CA PHE A 142 1.49 7.14 -9.62
C PHE A 142 1.28 6.89 -11.11
N ALA A 143 0.08 7.10 -11.63
CA ALA A 143 -0.21 7.03 -13.07
C ALA A 143 0.45 5.81 -13.77
N SER A 144 0.30 4.60 -13.21
CA SER A 144 0.99 3.40 -13.66
C SER A 144 0.04 2.21 -13.83
N ASN A 145 0.44 1.24 -14.65
CA ASN A 145 -0.37 0.07 -14.94
C ASN A 145 0.41 -1.25 -14.76
N ASN A 146 -0.30 -2.33 -14.42
CA ASN A 146 0.27 -3.66 -14.25
C ASN A 146 1.43 -3.67 -13.25
N VAL A 147 1.17 -3.25 -11.99
CA VAL A 147 2.15 -3.24 -10.92
C VAL A 147 1.83 -4.31 -9.89
N LEU A 148 2.80 -5.17 -9.59
CA LEU A 148 2.69 -6.22 -8.59
C LEU A 148 3.68 -6.01 -7.45
N PHE A 149 3.17 -5.89 -6.23
CA PHE A 149 3.94 -6.03 -4.99
C PHE A 149 3.65 -7.42 -4.39
N ASP A 150 4.69 -8.22 -4.16
CA ASP A 150 4.53 -9.58 -3.61
C ASP A 150 5.51 -9.85 -2.48
N GLY A 151 4.98 -10.13 -1.29
CA GLY A 151 5.78 -10.44 -0.11
C GLY A 151 6.61 -9.27 0.42
N VAL A 152 6.17 -8.03 0.22
CA VAL A 152 6.87 -6.84 0.71
C VAL A 152 6.63 -6.64 2.21
N PHE A 153 7.56 -5.96 2.86
CA PHE A 153 7.42 -5.46 4.21
C PHE A 153 7.55 -3.94 4.19
N CYS A 154 6.60 -3.26 4.79
CA CYS A 154 6.63 -1.80 4.93
C CYS A 154 6.54 -1.42 6.41
N ARG A 155 7.53 -0.66 6.91
CA ARG A 155 7.43 0.10 8.14
C ARG A 155 7.82 1.54 7.83
N ASN A 156 6.81 2.36 7.67
CA ASN A 156 6.99 3.70 7.11
C ASN A 156 6.54 4.79 8.07
N SER A 157 7.25 5.90 8.01
CA SER A 157 6.95 7.12 8.77
C SER A 157 5.95 8.05 8.06
N ASP A 158 5.31 7.52 7.01
CA ASP A 158 4.15 8.03 6.29
C ASP A 158 3.45 6.82 5.64
N ASP A 159 2.67 6.97 4.57
CA ASP A 159 1.91 5.90 3.94
C ASP A 159 2.75 4.69 3.54
N CYS A 160 2.36 3.47 3.94
CA CYS A 160 3.07 2.26 3.52
C CYS A 160 2.89 2.00 2.02
N THR A 161 1.69 2.22 1.48
CA THR A 161 1.43 2.12 0.04
C THR A 161 0.35 3.11 -0.38
N THR A 162 0.58 3.75 -1.52
CA THR A 162 -0.40 4.65 -2.12
C THR A 162 -0.66 4.31 -3.59
N VAL A 163 -1.88 4.59 -4.06
CA VAL A 163 -2.23 4.58 -5.47
C VAL A 163 -2.90 5.91 -5.82
N TYR A 164 -2.20 6.73 -6.58
CA TYR A 164 -2.67 8.05 -7.01
C TYR A 164 -2.75 8.13 -8.54
N GLY A 165 -3.63 8.99 -9.05
CA GLY A 165 -3.62 9.42 -10.44
C GLY A 165 -2.43 10.34 -10.73
N THR A 166 -2.67 11.44 -11.42
CA THR A 166 -1.65 12.46 -11.69
C THR A 166 -1.02 12.97 -10.40
N ARG A 167 0.31 12.77 -10.27
CA ARG A 167 1.09 13.24 -9.12
C ARG A 167 2.57 13.32 -9.48
N LEU A 168 3.28 14.30 -8.91
CA LEU A 168 4.75 14.48 -9.03
C LEU A 168 5.29 14.46 -10.49
N GLY A 169 4.50 14.97 -11.43
CA GLY A 169 4.89 15.03 -12.86
C GLY A 169 4.54 13.77 -13.66
N PHE A 170 3.93 12.76 -13.03
CA PHE A 170 3.32 11.63 -13.74
C PHE A 170 1.85 11.93 -13.99
N GLU A 171 1.35 11.65 -15.19
CA GLU A 171 -0.01 11.98 -15.62
C GLU A 171 -0.78 10.73 -16.03
N GLY A 172 -2.04 10.62 -15.57
CA GLY A 172 -2.96 9.54 -15.91
C GLY A 172 -3.51 8.79 -14.70
N GLY A 173 -4.39 7.83 -14.95
CA GLY A 173 -4.94 6.93 -13.94
C GLY A 173 -4.03 5.76 -13.61
N CYS A 174 -4.55 4.86 -12.77
CA CYS A 174 -3.88 3.59 -12.44
C CYS A 174 -4.81 2.42 -12.77
N ARG A 175 -4.24 1.33 -13.28
CA ARG A 175 -5.00 0.12 -13.55
C ARG A 175 -4.19 -1.15 -13.27
N ASN A 176 -4.87 -2.18 -12.76
CA ASN A 176 -4.28 -3.49 -12.46
C ASN A 176 -3.08 -3.39 -11.52
N ILE A 177 -3.34 -2.89 -10.32
CA ILE A 177 -2.36 -2.79 -9.24
C ILE A 177 -2.68 -3.86 -8.20
N THR A 178 -1.72 -4.71 -7.91
CA THR A 178 -1.90 -5.79 -6.91
C THR A 178 -0.81 -5.73 -5.86
N MET A 179 -1.21 -5.74 -4.59
CA MET A 179 -0.34 -6.02 -3.46
C MET A 179 -0.78 -7.30 -2.79
N GLN A 180 0.15 -8.25 -2.62
CA GLN A 180 -0.18 -9.53 -2.00
C GLN A 180 0.89 -10.05 -1.06
N ASN A 181 0.50 -10.94 -0.13
CA ASN A 181 1.41 -11.66 0.77
C ASN A 181 2.31 -10.73 1.60
N SER A 182 1.83 -9.57 1.96
CA SER A 182 2.63 -8.46 2.46
C SER A 182 2.32 -8.12 3.92
N THR A 183 3.24 -7.39 4.56
CA THR A 183 3.11 -6.95 5.94
C THR A 183 3.32 -5.44 6.00
N LEU A 184 2.37 -4.72 6.62
CA LEU A 184 2.35 -3.27 6.65
C LEU A 184 2.32 -2.75 8.09
N TRP A 185 3.11 -1.71 8.35
CA TRP A 185 3.20 -1.00 9.61
C TRP A 185 3.35 0.50 9.33
N ALA A 186 2.30 1.26 9.49
CA ALA A 186 2.34 2.70 9.33
C ALA A 186 2.64 3.37 10.68
N ASP A 187 3.87 3.81 10.89
CA ASP A 187 4.22 4.57 12.09
C ASP A 187 3.53 5.94 12.12
N VAL A 188 3.18 6.46 10.93
CA VAL A 188 2.33 7.62 10.69
C VAL A 188 1.52 7.36 9.42
N ALA A 189 0.31 7.94 9.32
CA ALA A 189 -0.61 7.84 8.18
C ALA A 189 -1.10 6.42 7.92
N HIS A 190 -1.14 5.94 6.67
CA HIS A 190 -1.95 4.80 6.26
C HIS A 190 -1.14 3.55 5.92
N PRO A 191 -1.59 2.36 6.33
CA PRO A 191 -1.12 1.12 5.73
C PRO A 191 -1.46 1.03 4.24
N ILE A 192 -2.72 1.33 3.86
CA ILE A 192 -3.18 1.33 2.47
C ILE A 192 -3.97 2.61 2.19
N PHE A 193 -3.54 3.37 1.19
CA PHE A 193 -4.19 4.60 0.80
C PHE A 193 -4.41 4.71 -0.71
N ILE A 194 -5.63 4.99 -1.15
CA ILE A 194 -6.01 5.07 -2.56
C ILE A 194 -6.72 6.41 -2.81
N GLY A 195 -6.30 7.11 -3.86
CA GLY A 195 -6.98 8.30 -4.35
C GLY A 195 -6.39 9.60 -3.88
N ILE A 196 -7.21 10.59 -3.58
CA ILE A 196 -7.03 12.00 -3.24
C ILE A 196 -6.32 12.83 -4.33
N HIS A 197 -5.17 12.39 -4.86
CA HIS A 197 -4.45 13.13 -5.91
C HIS A 197 -4.79 12.65 -7.31
N GLY A 198 -4.93 13.61 -8.23
CA GLY A 198 -5.23 13.36 -9.62
C GLY A 198 -5.21 14.65 -10.45
N ASN A 199 -5.86 14.63 -11.60
CA ASN A 199 -6.01 15.79 -12.48
C ASN A 199 -7.48 16.22 -12.55
N SER A 200 -7.87 17.24 -11.79
CA SER A 200 -9.25 17.73 -11.76
C SER A 200 -9.74 18.26 -13.10
N LYS A 201 -8.85 18.62 -14.02
CA LYS A 201 -9.16 19.13 -15.37
C LYS A 201 -9.23 18.04 -16.42
N ALA A 202 -8.58 16.90 -16.20
CA ALA A 202 -8.62 15.70 -17.04
C ALA A 202 -8.93 14.49 -16.14
N PRO A 203 -10.23 14.24 -15.83
CA PRO A 203 -10.65 13.25 -14.86
C PRO A 203 -10.12 11.84 -15.13
N GLU A 204 -9.59 11.19 -14.13
CA GLU A 204 -8.91 9.91 -14.21
C GLU A 204 -9.71 8.77 -13.59
N VAL A 205 -9.27 7.54 -13.82
CA VAL A 205 -9.82 6.34 -13.22
C VAL A 205 -8.69 5.56 -12.54
N LEU A 206 -8.93 5.16 -11.28
CA LEU A 206 -8.10 4.21 -10.56
C LEU A 206 -8.92 2.93 -10.43
N GLU A 207 -8.50 1.86 -11.11
CA GLU A 207 -9.34 0.66 -11.21
C GLU A 207 -8.55 -0.65 -11.16
N ASP A 208 -9.25 -1.74 -10.86
CA ASP A 208 -8.68 -3.09 -10.76
C ASP A 208 -7.56 -3.15 -9.71
N LEU A 209 -7.85 -2.68 -8.48
CA LEU A 209 -6.88 -2.58 -7.40
C LEU A 209 -7.10 -3.72 -6.40
N ASN A 210 -6.08 -4.55 -6.17
CA ASN A 210 -6.19 -5.75 -5.36
C ASN A 210 -5.19 -5.75 -4.21
N TYR A 211 -5.68 -5.94 -2.99
CA TYR A 211 -4.90 -6.10 -1.76
C TYR A 211 -5.25 -7.45 -1.15
N ILE A 212 -4.34 -8.44 -1.26
CA ILE A 212 -4.67 -9.84 -0.97
C ILE A 212 -3.66 -10.45 0.01
N ASN A 213 -4.16 -11.09 1.07
CA ASN A 213 -3.33 -11.77 2.06
C ASN A 213 -2.29 -10.84 2.71
N ILE A 214 -2.78 -9.85 3.46
CA ILE A 214 -1.95 -8.80 4.08
C ILE A 214 -2.13 -8.83 5.60
N ASP A 215 -1.02 -8.68 6.31
CA ASP A 215 -0.99 -8.41 7.74
C ASP A 215 -0.73 -6.92 7.98
N ILE A 216 -1.63 -6.22 8.67
CA ILE A 216 -1.46 -4.84 9.10
C ILE A 216 -1.17 -4.86 10.60
N LEU A 217 0.06 -4.52 10.96
CA LEU A 217 0.56 -4.58 12.34
C LEU A 217 0.27 -3.30 13.11
N ASP A 218 0.28 -2.15 12.45
CA ASP A 218 0.00 -0.87 13.08
C ASP A 218 -0.49 0.18 12.09
N HIS A 219 -1.23 1.15 12.63
CA HIS A 219 -1.74 2.33 11.95
C HIS A 219 -1.83 3.48 12.94
N ARG A 220 -1.41 4.66 12.52
CA ARG A 220 -1.51 5.85 13.35
C ARG A 220 -1.77 7.09 12.51
N GLU A 221 -3.03 7.52 12.45
CA GLU A 221 -3.43 8.80 11.87
C GLU A 221 -4.39 9.54 12.82
N LYS A 222 -4.03 10.76 13.17
CA LYS A 222 -4.80 11.57 14.10
C LYS A 222 -5.90 12.39 13.45
N GLN A 223 -5.78 12.65 12.16
CA GLN A 223 -6.74 13.47 11.42
C GLN A 223 -7.99 12.64 11.12
N ILE A 224 -9.06 12.84 11.86
CA ILE A 224 -10.33 12.07 11.75
C ILE A 224 -10.84 11.99 10.31
N ASP A 225 -10.76 13.09 9.57
CA ASP A 225 -11.22 13.15 8.18
C ASP A 225 -10.33 12.38 7.21
N TYR A 226 -9.21 11.86 7.67
CA TYR A 226 -8.13 11.32 6.85
C TYR A 226 -7.55 10.02 7.38
N GLN A 227 -8.27 9.34 8.27
CA GLN A 227 -7.88 8.07 8.87
C GLN A 227 -8.22 6.90 7.96
N GLY A 228 -7.74 5.73 8.31
CA GLY A 228 -8.13 4.43 7.75
C GLY A 228 -6.95 3.51 7.50
N CYS A 229 -7.01 2.29 8.04
CA CYS A 229 -6.09 1.22 7.68
C CYS A 229 -6.22 0.85 6.20
N MET A 230 -7.46 0.79 5.73
CA MET A 230 -7.86 0.59 4.34
C MET A 230 -8.65 1.83 3.92
N ALA A 231 -7.97 2.80 3.32
CA ALA A 231 -8.54 4.09 3.00
C ALA A 231 -8.67 4.31 1.48
N ILE A 232 -9.85 4.76 1.06
CA ILE A 232 -10.12 5.24 -0.29
C ILE A 232 -10.69 6.65 -0.17
N ASN A 233 -9.90 7.64 -0.52
CA ASN A 233 -10.33 9.04 -0.52
C ASN A 233 -10.32 9.58 -1.95
N ALA A 234 -11.46 9.60 -2.61
CA ALA A 234 -11.56 10.09 -3.98
C ALA A 234 -11.54 11.63 -4.02
N GLY A 235 -10.48 12.20 -4.55
CA GLY A 235 -10.29 13.63 -4.81
C GLY A 235 -10.01 13.90 -6.30
N ASP A 236 -9.79 15.15 -6.66
CA ASP A 236 -9.35 15.62 -7.99
C ASP A 236 -10.12 15.00 -9.18
N ASN A 237 -11.45 14.85 -9.05
CA ASN A 237 -12.30 14.21 -10.05
C ASN A 237 -11.92 12.75 -10.39
N ASN A 238 -11.20 12.05 -9.55
CA ASN A 238 -10.94 10.62 -9.72
C ASN A 238 -12.23 9.81 -9.56
N LEU A 239 -12.39 8.80 -10.41
CA LEU A 239 -13.28 7.67 -10.16
C LEU A 239 -12.44 6.49 -9.69
N ILE A 240 -12.77 5.94 -8.51
CA ILE A 240 -12.08 4.77 -7.97
C ILE A 240 -13.07 3.62 -8.00
N ARG A 241 -12.72 2.52 -8.67
CA ARG A 241 -13.64 1.39 -8.82
C ARG A 241 -12.94 0.04 -8.90
N ASN A 242 -13.71 -1.03 -8.66
CA ASN A 242 -13.24 -2.39 -8.67
C ASN A 242 -12.02 -2.58 -7.77
N VAL A 243 -12.23 -2.30 -6.47
CA VAL A 243 -11.20 -2.42 -5.44
C VAL A 243 -11.50 -3.63 -4.57
N ARG A 244 -10.51 -4.48 -4.35
CA ARG A 244 -10.64 -5.70 -3.56
C ARG A 244 -9.63 -5.74 -2.43
N PHE A 245 -10.15 -5.86 -1.21
CA PHE A 245 -9.41 -6.17 0.01
C PHE A 245 -9.79 -7.58 0.42
N GLU A 246 -8.84 -8.53 0.40
CA GLU A 246 -9.14 -9.92 0.69
C GLU A 246 -8.12 -10.58 1.60
N ASN A 247 -8.59 -11.35 2.58
CA ASN A 247 -7.75 -12.04 3.55
C ASN A 247 -6.79 -11.08 4.27
N ILE A 248 -7.32 -9.99 4.82
CA ILE A 248 -6.54 -8.99 5.56
C ILE A 248 -6.75 -9.16 7.06
N ARG A 249 -5.65 -9.24 7.78
CA ARG A 249 -5.61 -9.34 9.25
C ARG A 249 -5.04 -8.05 9.81
N VAL A 250 -5.84 -7.36 10.60
CA VAL A 250 -5.47 -6.09 11.23
C VAL A 250 -5.32 -6.32 12.73
N GLU A 251 -4.14 -6.01 13.25
CA GLU A 251 -3.85 -6.07 14.69
C GLU A 251 -4.30 -4.79 15.41
N ASN A 252 -4.14 -4.74 16.73
CA ASN A 252 -4.50 -3.58 17.52
C ASN A 252 -3.55 -2.42 17.24
N PHE A 253 -3.94 -1.52 16.36
CA PHE A 253 -3.17 -0.35 16.00
C PHE A 253 -3.30 0.79 17.01
N ARG A 254 -2.38 1.76 16.98
CA ARG A 254 -2.30 2.85 17.96
C ARG A 254 -3.45 3.85 17.89
N GLN A 255 -3.88 4.27 16.71
CA GLN A 255 -4.96 5.25 16.52
C GLN A 255 -5.42 5.31 15.07
N GLY A 256 -6.71 5.31 14.83
CA GLY A 256 -7.30 5.54 13.51
C GLY A 256 -8.54 4.69 13.27
N GLN A 257 -8.95 4.60 12.02
CA GLN A 257 -10.15 3.87 11.58
C GLN A 257 -9.74 2.56 10.89
N LEU A 258 -10.60 1.55 10.98
CA LEU A 258 -10.38 0.32 10.22
C LEU A 258 -10.58 0.56 8.71
N VAL A 259 -11.64 1.29 8.36
CA VAL A 259 -12.02 1.60 6.97
C VAL A 259 -12.37 3.08 6.86
N ASN A 260 -11.96 3.70 5.75
CA ASN A 260 -12.41 5.05 5.39
C ASN A 260 -12.65 5.12 3.88
N LEU A 261 -13.92 5.23 3.47
CA LEU A 261 -14.31 5.38 2.07
C LEU A 261 -15.03 6.70 1.91
N ARG A 262 -14.34 7.72 1.43
CA ARG A 262 -14.92 9.05 1.31
C ARG A 262 -14.63 9.69 -0.04
N ILE A 263 -15.63 10.36 -0.59
CA ILE A 263 -15.40 11.30 -1.68
C ILE A 263 -15.04 12.62 -1.03
N PHE A 264 -13.84 13.12 -1.31
CA PHE A 264 -13.15 14.05 -0.46
C PHE A 264 -12.84 15.37 -1.20
N TYR A 265 -12.96 16.47 -0.50
CA TYR A 265 -12.42 17.77 -0.91
C TYR A 265 -11.73 18.42 0.28
N ASN A 266 -10.45 18.60 0.15
CA ASN A 266 -9.64 19.30 1.11
C ASN A 266 -8.57 20.11 0.36
N GLU A 267 -8.64 21.42 0.44
CA GLU A 267 -7.76 22.35 -0.30
C GLU A 267 -6.28 22.12 -0.09
N LYS A 268 -5.89 21.45 1.01
CA LYS A 268 -4.51 21.08 1.27
C LYS A 268 -4.01 19.98 0.34
N TYR A 269 -4.89 19.06 -0.09
CA TYR A 269 -4.51 17.83 -0.78
C TYR A 269 -5.06 17.70 -2.18
N CYS A 270 -6.19 18.31 -2.49
CA CYS A 270 -6.84 18.21 -3.79
C CYS A 270 -7.53 19.52 -4.19
N THR A 271 -7.79 19.67 -5.47
CA THR A 271 -8.39 20.88 -6.07
C THR A 271 -9.87 20.73 -6.41
N ALA A 272 -10.40 19.52 -6.33
CA ALA A 272 -11.81 19.18 -6.53
C ALA A 272 -12.17 17.92 -5.76
N PRO A 273 -13.45 17.68 -5.41
CA PRO A 273 -13.89 16.38 -4.92
C PRO A 273 -13.76 15.32 -6.01
N GLY A 274 -13.66 14.04 -5.61
CA GLY A 274 -13.69 12.91 -6.53
C GLY A 274 -15.04 12.74 -7.23
N ARG A 275 -15.08 11.92 -8.28
CA ARG A 275 -16.33 11.60 -9.01
C ARG A 275 -17.14 10.49 -8.37
N GLY A 276 -16.49 9.52 -7.75
CA GLY A 276 -17.16 8.35 -7.18
C GLY A 276 -16.20 7.35 -6.58
N ILE A 277 -16.75 6.46 -5.75
CA ILE A 277 -16.14 5.22 -5.30
C ILE A 277 -17.15 4.11 -5.57
N GLU A 278 -16.80 3.12 -6.39
CA GLU A 278 -17.74 2.10 -6.85
C GLU A 278 -17.13 0.69 -6.77
N ASP A 279 -17.96 -0.31 -6.45
CA ASP A 279 -17.60 -1.73 -6.49
C ASP A 279 -16.38 -2.08 -5.62
N VAL A 280 -16.52 -1.89 -4.30
CA VAL A 280 -15.48 -2.20 -3.32
C VAL A 280 -15.85 -3.45 -2.53
N LEU A 281 -14.97 -4.45 -2.57
CA LEU A 281 -15.12 -5.70 -1.83
C LEU A 281 -14.13 -5.79 -0.67
N PHE A 282 -14.65 -6.01 0.53
CA PHE A 282 -13.90 -6.42 1.72
C PHE A 282 -14.24 -7.88 2.03
N LYS A 283 -13.33 -8.81 1.77
CA LYS A 283 -13.57 -10.24 1.98
C LYS A 283 -12.60 -10.83 2.98
N ASN A 284 -13.11 -11.58 3.97
CA ASN A 284 -12.31 -12.21 5.02
C ASN A 284 -11.40 -11.19 5.74
N ILE A 285 -11.98 -10.10 6.20
CA ILE A 285 -11.28 -9.08 6.97
C ILE A 285 -11.42 -9.39 8.46
N SER A 286 -10.32 -9.38 9.18
CA SER A 286 -10.34 -9.50 10.65
C SER A 286 -9.61 -8.34 11.31
N TYR A 287 -10.22 -7.78 12.34
CA TYR A 287 -9.60 -6.83 13.26
C TYR A 287 -9.62 -7.40 14.66
N THR A 288 -8.48 -7.35 15.34
CA THR A 288 -8.34 -7.74 16.73
C THR A 288 -7.69 -6.60 17.50
N GLY A 289 -8.49 -5.87 18.29
CA GLY A 289 -8.01 -4.72 19.03
C GLY A 289 -9.14 -3.86 19.59
N GLU A 290 -8.76 -2.80 20.31
CA GLU A 290 -9.69 -1.90 20.99
C GLU A 290 -9.62 -0.45 20.49
N ASN A 291 -8.56 -0.09 19.77
CA ASN A 291 -8.24 1.29 19.44
C ASN A 291 -8.88 1.79 18.13
N ALA A 292 -9.61 0.95 17.40
CA ALA A 292 -10.30 1.40 16.19
C ALA A 292 -11.35 2.47 16.52
N GLU A 293 -11.20 3.65 15.93
CA GLU A 293 -12.19 4.72 15.96
C GLU A 293 -13.35 4.41 15.00
N LEU A 294 -14.37 5.25 14.98
CA LEU A 294 -15.53 5.08 14.12
C LEU A 294 -15.13 5.18 12.64
N SER A 295 -15.22 4.09 11.91
CA SER A 295 -15.00 4.07 10.45
C SER A 295 -16.04 4.90 9.71
N ILE A 296 -15.68 5.50 8.58
CA ILE A 296 -16.57 6.40 7.82
C ILE A 296 -16.69 5.90 6.38
N ILE A 297 -17.94 5.80 5.90
CA ILE A 297 -18.27 5.60 4.48
C ILE A 297 -19.24 6.71 4.09
N GLU A 298 -18.82 7.62 3.21
CA GLU A 298 -19.60 8.81 2.88
C GLU A 298 -19.34 9.32 1.46
N GLY A 299 -20.42 9.61 0.71
CA GLY A 299 -20.35 10.32 -0.55
C GLY A 299 -20.23 11.83 -0.35
N TYR A 300 -20.25 12.60 -1.44
CA TYR A 300 -20.07 14.05 -1.40
C TYR A 300 -21.38 14.81 -1.71
N ASP A 301 -22.06 14.41 -2.78
CA ASP A 301 -23.34 14.99 -3.23
C ASP A 301 -24.16 13.96 -4.05
N GLU A 302 -25.32 14.35 -4.58
CA GLU A 302 -26.21 13.48 -5.36
C GLU A 302 -25.58 12.88 -6.62
N LYS A 303 -24.49 13.46 -7.13
CA LYS A 303 -23.79 12.99 -8.33
C LYS A 303 -22.52 12.22 -8.00
N ARG A 304 -21.94 12.46 -6.82
CA ARG A 304 -20.67 11.92 -6.37
C ARG A 304 -20.92 10.98 -5.19
N LYS A 305 -21.20 9.73 -5.51
CA LYS A 305 -21.67 8.73 -4.56
C LYS A 305 -20.65 7.62 -4.31
N VAL A 306 -20.75 7.02 -3.13
CA VAL A 306 -20.10 5.74 -2.83
C VAL A 306 -21.14 4.65 -3.10
N LYS A 307 -20.79 3.65 -3.94
CA LYS A 307 -21.75 2.64 -4.40
C LYS A 307 -21.19 1.22 -4.35
N ASN A 308 -22.06 0.26 -4.08
CA ASN A 308 -21.78 -1.16 -4.14
C ASN A 308 -20.62 -1.56 -3.24
N ILE A 309 -20.75 -1.31 -1.95
CA ILE A 309 -19.76 -1.70 -0.94
C ILE A 309 -20.21 -3.02 -0.32
N ARG A 310 -19.36 -4.03 -0.38
CA ARG A 310 -19.65 -5.36 0.11
C ARG A 310 -18.62 -5.82 1.12
N PHE A 311 -19.12 -6.22 2.29
CA PHE A 311 -18.33 -6.89 3.32
C PHE A 311 -18.74 -8.37 3.37
N GLU A 312 -17.80 -9.27 3.08
CA GLU A 312 -17.95 -10.71 3.17
C GLU A 312 -17.05 -11.25 4.28
N ASN A 313 -17.65 -11.92 5.28
CA ASN A 313 -16.91 -12.48 6.42
C ASN A 313 -16.09 -11.44 7.21
N LEU A 314 -16.64 -10.27 7.50
CA LEU A 314 -16.00 -9.30 8.38
C LEU A 314 -16.03 -9.80 9.82
N ARG A 315 -14.87 -9.84 10.49
CA ARG A 315 -14.74 -10.19 11.90
C ARG A 315 -14.10 -9.07 12.71
N ILE A 316 -14.77 -8.70 13.79
CA ILE A 316 -14.24 -7.70 14.75
C ILE A 316 -14.15 -8.38 16.11
N ASN A 317 -12.94 -8.51 16.64
CA ASN A 317 -12.67 -9.23 17.90
C ASN A 317 -13.30 -10.64 17.92
N GLY A 318 -13.16 -11.36 16.80
CA GLY A 318 -13.71 -12.71 16.62
C GLY A 318 -15.20 -12.78 16.29
N LYS A 319 -15.96 -11.70 16.49
CA LYS A 319 -17.38 -11.63 16.17
C LYS A 319 -17.60 -11.43 14.67
N LEU A 320 -18.36 -12.33 14.05
CA LEU A 320 -18.78 -12.22 12.66
C LEU A 320 -19.88 -11.15 12.54
N ILE A 321 -19.71 -10.26 11.57
CA ILE A 321 -20.65 -9.15 11.31
C ILE A 321 -21.32 -9.40 9.97
N ASP A 322 -22.61 -9.66 9.98
CA ASP A 322 -23.43 -9.81 8.79
C ASP A 322 -24.89 -9.34 9.01
N ASP A 323 -25.63 -9.18 7.93
CA ASP A 323 -27.00 -8.65 7.97
C ASP A 323 -27.98 -9.59 8.67
N HIS A 324 -27.66 -10.89 8.82
CA HIS A 324 -28.48 -11.92 9.44
C HIS A 324 -28.04 -12.28 10.87
N MET A 325 -27.07 -11.56 11.45
CA MET A 325 -26.59 -11.84 12.81
C MET A 325 -27.71 -11.76 13.85
N LEU A 326 -27.84 -12.82 14.69
CA LEU A 326 -28.96 -12.98 15.61
C LEU A 326 -28.91 -12.05 16.83
N ASP A 327 -27.74 -11.59 17.22
CA ASP A 327 -27.52 -10.79 18.43
C ASP A 327 -27.53 -9.28 18.17
N LYS A 328 -27.90 -8.85 16.95
CA LYS A 328 -28.09 -7.44 16.62
C LYS A 328 -29.40 -6.94 17.24
N PRO A 329 -29.34 -5.84 18.04
CA PRO A 329 -30.58 -5.22 18.54
C PRO A 329 -31.50 -4.80 17.39
N GLN A 330 -32.81 -4.88 17.61
CA GLN A 330 -33.85 -4.72 16.57
C GLN A 330 -33.70 -3.42 15.74
N TRP A 331 -33.31 -2.34 16.37
CA TRP A 331 -33.17 -1.01 15.71
C TRP A 331 -31.76 -0.64 15.31
N TYR A 332 -30.80 -1.52 15.52
CA TYR A 332 -29.44 -1.29 15.06
C TYR A 332 -29.28 -1.70 13.60
N LYS A 333 -28.50 -0.92 12.84
CA LYS A 333 -28.01 -1.33 11.52
C LYS A 333 -26.82 -2.27 11.70
N THR A 334 -26.53 -3.09 10.72
CA THR A 334 -25.34 -3.95 10.74
C THR A 334 -24.05 -3.12 10.77
N SER A 335 -24.05 -1.96 10.09
CA SER A 335 -22.93 -1.00 10.17
C SER A 335 -22.65 -0.50 11.60
N ASP A 336 -23.67 -0.37 12.45
CA ASP A 336 -23.47 0.02 13.86
C ASP A 336 -22.69 -1.06 14.62
N MET A 337 -22.97 -2.34 14.32
CA MET A 337 -22.27 -3.48 14.91
C MET A 337 -20.81 -3.57 14.43
N ALA A 338 -20.52 -3.05 13.24
CA ALA A 338 -19.18 -2.94 12.68
C ALA A 338 -18.45 -1.65 13.10
N ARG A 339 -19.09 -0.76 13.87
CA ARG A 339 -18.60 0.59 14.15
C ARG A 339 -18.26 1.38 12.89
N ILE A 340 -19.17 1.32 11.90
CA ILE A 340 -19.06 2.05 10.63
C ILE A 340 -20.19 3.06 10.54
N TYR A 341 -19.87 4.34 10.49
CA TYR A 341 -20.80 5.38 10.11
C TYR A 341 -21.03 5.36 8.60
N VAL A 342 -22.27 5.13 8.20
CA VAL A 342 -22.70 5.24 6.81
C VAL A 342 -23.42 6.58 6.64
N GLY A 343 -22.72 7.52 6.05
CA GLY A 343 -23.19 8.89 5.84
C GLY A 343 -24.08 9.05 4.61
N PRO A 344 -24.38 10.29 4.20
CA PRO A 344 -25.17 10.58 3.02
C PRO A 344 -24.46 10.15 1.73
N HIS A 345 -25.25 10.02 0.65
CA HIS A 345 -24.78 9.70 -0.70
C HIS A 345 -24.03 8.35 -0.80
N VAL A 346 -24.46 7.37 0.00
CA VAL A 346 -23.99 5.97 -0.05
C VAL A 346 -25.15 5.10 -0.55
N GLU A 347 -24.88 4.29 -1.56
CA GLU A 347 -25.85 3.38 -2.16
C GLU A 347 -25.34 1.94 -2.12
N ASN A 348 -26.19 0.99 -1.72
CA ASN A 348 -25.95 -0.44 -1.75
C ASN A 348 -24.70 -0.86 -0.94
N ILE A 349 -24.84 -0.83 0.38
CA ILE A 349 -23.87 -1.42 1.30
C ILE A 349 -24.47 -2.70 1.90
N VAL A 350 -23.72 -3.83 1.85
CA VAL A 350 -24.18 -5.12 2.35
C VAL A 350 -23.10 -5.81 3.17
N PHE A 351 -23.56 -6.59 4.17
CA PHE A 351 -22.70 -7.42 5.01
C PHE A 351 -23.20 -8.87 4.91
N THR A 352 -22.33 -9.76 4.39
CA THR A 352 -22.67 -11.17 4.16
C THR A 352 -21.64 -12.10 4.79
N SER A 353 -22.02 -13.35 4.99
CA SER A 353 -21.11 -14.41 5.46
C SER A 353 -21.37 -15.73 4.75
N ASP A 354 -20.34 -16.57 4.64
CA ASP A 354 -20.43 -17.92 4.04
C ASP A 354 -21.25 -18.90 4.92
N SER A 355 -21.66 -18.49 6.11
CA SER A 355 -22.38 -19.37 7.07
C SER A 355 -23.85 -19.62 6.73
N PHE A 356 -24.35 -19.05 5.63
CA PHE A 356 -25.76 -19.09 5.21
C PHE A 356 -25.96 -19.53 3.76
N GLU A 357 -24.96 -20.17 3.12
CA GLU A 357 -25.15 -20.88 1.86
C GLU A 357 -25.53 -22.34 2.06
#